data_bd248ad4296202931521b4fb28896323
#
_entry.id   bd248ad4296202931521b4fb28896323
#
_cell.length_a   1.000
_cell.length_b   1.000
_cell.length_c   1.000
_cell.angle_alpha   90.00
_cell.angle_beta   90.00
_cell.angle_gamma   90.00
#
_symmetry.space_group_name_H-M   'P 1'
#
loop_
_entity.id
_entity.type
_entity.pdbx_description
1 polymer ?
#
loop_
_entity_poly.entity_id
_entity_poly.type
_entity_poly.pdbx_seq_one_letter_code
_entity_poly.pdbx_strand_id
1 'polypeptide(L)'
;MASLDPLSLKAWQAAAAMTPKPQMIKYHEAFLKNYLELLLFRQQYGTIKVPKAINKSLNEWLHNQRTYIGDYKKKKAGTKFWDNKEDRYVKILNALGVDYQART
;
A
#
# COMPACT_ATOMS: atom_id res chain seq x y z
N MET A 1 -0.80 14.28 -19.83
CA MET A 1 -0.46 13.79 -18.49
C MET A 1 -1.67 13.13 -17.85
N ALA A 2 -1.49 11.91 -17.38
CA ALA A 2 -2.54 11.24 -16.64
C ALA A 2 -2.72 11.93 -15.28
N SER A 3 -3.93 12.38 -15.00
CA SER A 3 -4.28 12.94 -13.71
C SER A 3 -5.13 11.96 -12.92
N LEU A 4 -5.03 11.99 -11.60
CA LEU A 4 -5.83 11.13 -10.76
C LEU A 4 -7.30 11.55 -10.78
N ASP A 5 -8.20 10.58 -10.85
CA ASP A 5 -9.63 10.84 -10.67
C ASP A 5 -9.90 11.28 -9.21
N PRO A 6 -11.10 11.81 -8.90
CA PRO A 6 -11.39 12.32 -7.56
C PRO A 6 -11.20 11.31 -6.44
N LEU A 7 -11.55 10.04 -6.65
CA LEU A 7 -11.38 9.00 -5.64
C LEU A 7 -9.92 8.66 -5.41
N SER A 8 -9.16 8.50 -6.50
CA SER A 8 -7.72 8.23 -6.43
C SER A 8 -6.95 9.40 -5.84
N LEU A 9 -7.32 10.63 -6.21
CA LEU A 9 -6.70 11.83 -5.65
C LEU A 9 -6.92 11.92 -4.15
N LYS A 10 -8.14 11.63 -3.69
CA LYS A 10 -8.45 11.63 -2.25
C LYS A 10 -7.63 10.60 -1.50
N ALA A 11 -7.49 9.39 -2.07
CA ALA A 11 -6.67 8.33 -1.47
C ALA A 11 -5.20 8.73 -1.38
N TRP A 12 -4.66 9.33 -2.44
CA TRP A 12 -3.27 9.79 -2.46
C TRP A 12 -3.04 10.93 -1.46
N GLN A 13 -3.98 11.87 -1.37
CA GLN A 13 -3.89 12.98 -0.42
C GLN A 13 -3.89 12.46 1.02
N ALA A 14 -4.70 11.46 1.33
CA ALA A 14 -4.72 10.84 2.65
C ALA A 14 -3.36 10.21 2.99
N ALA A 15 -2.74 9.52 2.04
CA ALA A 15 -1.42 8.93 2.23
C ALA A 15 -0.35 10.02 2.38
N ALA A 16 -0.40 11.06 1.56
CA ALA A 16 0.57 12.16 1.59
C ALA A 16 0.47 12.99 2.87
N ALA A 17 -0.70 13.04 3.48
CA ALA A 17 -0.92 13.78 4.73
C ALA A 17 -0.35 13.09 5.96
N MET A 18 0.07 11.83 5.85
CA MET A 18 0.69 11.10 6.96
C MET A 18 2.04 11.71 7.32
N THR A 19 2.30 11.86 8.63
CA THR A 19 3.60 12.31 9.13
C THR A 19 4.43 11.09 9.51
N PRO A 20 5.49 10.75 8.76
CA PRO A 20 6.33 9.60 9.11
C PRO A 20 7.22 9.93 10.30
N LYS A 21 7.64 8.89 11.03
CA LYS A 21 8.70 9.03 12.02
C LYS A 21 10.02 9.37 11.31
N PRO A 22 10.97 10.09 11.96
CA PRO A 22 12.23 10.48 11.30
C PRO A 22 12.96 9.32 10.62
N GLN A 23 13.01 8.16 11.24
CA GLN A 23 13.67 6.99 10.66
C GLN A 23 12.90 6.37 9.47
N MET A 24 11.66 6.79 9.25
CA MET A 24 10.80 6.26 8.19
C MET A 24 10.62 7.21 7.00
N ILE A 25 11.32 8.34 6.99
CA ILE A 25 11.12 9.36 5.95
C ILE A 25 11.39 8.79 4.56
N LYS A 26 12.52 8.10 4.37
CA LYS A 26 12.87 7.50 3.07
C LYS A 26 11.87 6.43 2.66
N TYR A 27 11.44 5.61 3.61
CA TYR A 27 10.43 4.58 3.36
C TYR A 27 9.12 5.22 2.92
N HIS A 28 8.72 6.29 3.60
CA HIS A 28 7.46 6.99 3.28
C HIS A 28 7.50 7.62 1.89
N GLU A 29 8.61 8.23 1.52
CA GLU A 29 8.78 8.81 0.19
C GLU A 29 8.66 7.73 -0.90
N ALA A 30 9.34 6.60 -0.71
CA ALA A 30 9.25 5.48 -1.63
C ALA A 30 7.83 4.89 -1.68
N PHE A 31 7.17 4.81 -0.53
CA PHE A 31 5.79 4.36 -0.44
C PHE A 31 4.87 5.25 -1.27
N LEU A 32 4.96 6.57 -1.10
CA LEU A 32 4.12 7.52 -1.84
C LEU A 32 4.32 7.40 -3.34
N LYS A 33 5.57 7.26 -3.78
CA LYS A 33 5.89 7.10 -5.20
C LYS A 33 5.22 5.86 -5.79
N ASN A 34 5.38 4.72 -5.13
CA ASN A 34 4.81 3.46 -5.60
C ASN A 34 3.29 3.45 -5.48
N TYR A 35 2.76 4.05 -4.42
CA TYR A 35 1.33 4.17 -4.22
C TYR A 35 0.67 5.00 -5.33
N LEU A 36 1.32 6.10 -5.73
CA LEU A 36 0.85 6.90 -6.86
C LEU A 36 0.84 6.09 -8.15
N GLU A 37 1.91 5.33 -8.44
CA GLU A 37 1.96 4.47 -9.61
C GLU A 37 0.83 3.43 -9.60
N LEU A 38 0.53 2.87 -8.43
CA LEU A 38 -0.56 1.90 -8.28
C LEU A 38 -1.92 2.55 -8.55
N LEU A 39 -2.15 3.76 -8.06
CA LEU A 39 -3.39 4.50 -8.31
C LEU A 39 -3.58 4.79 -9.79
N LEU A 40 -2.52 5.22 -10.47
CA LEU A 40 -2.56 5.46 -11.92
C LEU A 40 -2.81 4.17 -12.69
N PHE A 41 -2.17 3.08 -12.30
CA PHE A 41 -2.39 1.77 -12.91
C PHE A 41 -3.84 1.33 -12.76
N ARG A 42 -4.39 1.42 -11.54
CA ARG A 42 -5.79 1.06 -11.26
C ARG A 42 -6.75 1.89 -12.11
N GLN A 43 -6.46 3.18 -12.24
CA GLN A 43 -7.30 4.10 -13.04
C GLN A 43 -7.27 3.72 -14.52
N GLN A 44 -6.11 3.29 -15.03
CA GLN A 44 -5.94 2.93 -16.42
C GLN A 44 -6.52 1.54 -16.74
N TYR A 45 -6.30 0.55 -15.89
CA TYR A 45 -6.62 -0.85 -16.16
C TYR A 45 -7.80 -1.40 -15.35
N GLY A 46 -8.32 -0.63 -14.39
CA GLY A 46 -9.46 -1.07 -13.58
C GLY A 46 -9.14 -2.14 -12.54
N THR A 47 -7.86 -2.40 -12.26
CA THR A 47 -7.42 -3.44 -11.32
C THR A 47 -6.14 -3.02 -10.62
N ILE A 48 -5.90 -3.59 -9.43
CA ILE A 48 -4.63 -3.45 -8.71
C ILE A 48 -3.70 -4.64 -8.92
N LYS A 49 -4.08 -5.59 -9.76
CA LYS A 49 -3.23 -6.73 -10.12
C LYS A 49 -2.27 -6.31 -11.23
N VAL A 50 -1.04 -6.02 -10.87
CA VAL A 50 -0.02 -5.50 -11.79
C VAL A 50 0.84 -6.66 -12.29
N PRO A 51 0.76 -7.02 -13.59
CA PRO A 51 1.61 -8.06 -14.15
C PRO A 51 3.07 -7.61 -14.23
N LYS A 52 4.00 -8.54 -14.01
CA LYS A 52 5.43 -8.27 -14.18
C LYS A 52 5.76 -7.76 -15.60
N ALA A 53 5.07 -8.26 -16.60
CA ALA A 53 5.30 -7.86 -18.00
C ALA A 53 4.99 -6.39 -18.23
N ILE A 54 4.07 -5.81 -17.47
CA ILE A 54 3.69 -4.40 -17.62
C ILE A 54 4.57 -3.50 -16.74
N ASN A 55 4.76 -3.87 -15.46
CA ASN A 55 5.57 -3.09 -14.54
C ASN A 55 6.15 -4.01 -13.46
N LYS A 56 7.37 -4.45 -13.68
CA LYS A 56 8.06 -5.38 -12.78
C LYS A 56 8.28 -4.76 -11.40
N SER A 57 8.74 -3.52 -11.35
CA SER A 57 9.03 -2.83 -10.08
C SER A 57 7.77 -2.68 -9.22
N LEU A 58 6.67 -2.30 -9.83
CA LEU A 58 5.41 -2.14 -9.12
C LEU A 58 4.84 -3.49 -8.65
N ASN A 59 4.98 -4.52 -9.50
CA ASN A 59 4.59 -5.89 -9.13
C ASN A 59 5.35 -6.37 -7.89
N GLU A 60 6.67 -6.17 -7.85
CA GLU A 60 7.51 -6.55 -6.72
C GLU A 60 7.15 -5.74 -5.47
N TRP A 61 6.92 -4.45 -5.62
CA TRP A 61 6.51 -3.60 -4.52
C TRP A 61 5.18 -4.09 -3.90
N LEU A 62 4.20 -4.42 -4.74
CA LEU A 62 2.91 -4.97 -4.29
C LEU A 62 3.09 -6.29 -3.54
N HIS A 63 3.94 -7.17 -4.06
CA HIS A 63 4.25 -8.42 -3.37
C HIS A 63 4.81 -8.16 -1.97
N ASN A 64 5.73 -7.22 -1.85
CA ASN A 64 6.31 -6.84 -0.58
C ASN A 64 5.27 -6.24 0.37
N GLN A 65 4.33 -5.45 -0.16
CA GLN A 65 3.26 -4.88 0.66
C GLN A 65 2.30 -5.95 1.19
N ARG A 66 1.96 -6.93 0.36
CA ARG A 66 1.13 -8.06 0.79
C ARG A 66 1.82 -8.89 1.88
N THR A 67 3.12 -9.10 1.76
CA THR A 67 3.93 -9.78 2.77
C THR A 67 3.94 -8.98 4.08
N TYR A 68 4.14 -7.67 3.99
CA TYR A 68 4.11 -6.77 5.14
C TYR A 68 2.77 -6.85 5.87
N ILE A 69 1.66 -6.82 5.14
CA ILE A 69 0.31 -6.92 5.72
C ILE A 69 0.12 -8.27 6.40
N GLY A 70 0.58 -9.35 5.77
CA GLY A 70 0.51 -10.69 6.34
C GLY A 70 1.27 -10.80 7.66
N ASP A 71 2.48 -10.27 7.71
CA ASP A 71 3.30 -10.26 8.93
C ASP A 71 2.64 -9.43 10.03
N TYR A 72 2.09 -8.28 9.67
CA TYR A 72 1.36 -7.44 10.61
C TYR A 72 0.18 -8.19 11.23
N LYS A 73 -0.62 -8.86 10.42
CA LYS A 73 -1.78 -9.62 10.90
C LYS A 73 -1.37 -10.78 11.81
N LYS A 74 -0.28 -11.48 11.47
CA LYS A 74 0.25 -12.56 12.31
C LYS A 74 0.72 -12.05 13.67
N LYS A 75 1.46 -10.95 13.70
CA LYS A 75 1.93 -10.35 14.94
C LYS A 75 0.77 -9.88 15.80
N LYS A 76 -0.24 -9.24 15.19
CA LYS A 76 -1.43 -8.77 15.91
C LYS A 76 -2.21 -9.92 16.52
N ALA A 77 -2.30 -11.06 15.84
CA ALA A 77 -3.01 -12.24 16.35
C ALA A 77 -2.23 -12.96 17.44
N GLY A 78 -0.89 -12.88 17.43
CA GLY A 78 -0.02 -13.68 18.28
C GLY A 78 0.49 -13.02 19.56
N THR A 79 0.31 -11.71 19.74
CA THR A 79 0.88 -11.02 20.89
C THR A 79 -0.14 -10.17 21.66
N LYS A 80 -0.16 -10.37 22.99
CA LYS A 80 -0.95 -9.53 23.91
C LYS A 80 -0.39 -8.12 24.05
N PHE A 81 0.85 -7.90 23.57
CA PHE A 81 1.56 -6.63 23.69
C PHE A 81 1.49 -5.79 22.43
N TRP A 82 0.83 -6.30 21.39
CA TRP A 82 0.69 -5.53 20.18
C TRP A 82 -0.22 -4.33 20.47
N ASP A 83 0.33 -3.15 20.24
CA ASP A 83 -0.41 -1.91 20.40
C ASP A 83 -1.64 -1.95 19.49
N ASN A 84 -2.82 -1.65 20.05
CA ASN A 84 -4.08 -1.63 19.30
C ASN A 84 -4.11 -0.55 18.20
N LYS A 85 -3.04 0.19 18.02
CA LYS A 85 -2.94 1.16 16.94
C LYS A 85 -2.83 0.43 15.61
N GLU A 86 -3.83 0.65 14.78
CA GLU A 86 -3.83 0.14 13.43
C GLU A 86 -2.68 0.75 12.64
N ASP A 87 -1.91 -0.11 11.93
CA ASP A 87 -0.83 0.38 11.09
C ASP A 87 -1.42 1.22 9.95
N ARG A 88 -0.93 2.45 9.82
CA ARG A 88 -1.46 3.40 8.85
C ARG A 88 -1.28 2.93 7.42
N TYR A 89 -0.14 2.31 7.12
CA TYR A 89 0.13 1.80 5.76
C TYR A 89 -0.78 0.63 5.43
N VAL A 90 -1.00 -0.27 6.40
CA VAL A 90 -1.93 -1.39 6.23
C VAL A 90 -3.33 -0.87 5.97
N LYS A 91 -3.77 0.13 6.72
CA LYS A 91 -5.10 0.73 6.56
C LYS A 91 -5.29 1.33 5.16
N ILE A 92 -4.30 2.08 4.69
CA ILE A 92 -4.35 2.71 3.36
C ILE A 92 -4.38 1.66 2.27
N LEU A 93 -3.52 0.64 2.37
CA LEU A 93 -3.45 -0.43 1.38
C LEU A 93 -4.74 -1.25 1.35
N ASN A 94 -5.30 -1.58 2.51
CA ASN A 94 -6.57 -2.31 2.60
C ASN A 94 -7.73 -1.51 1.99
N ALA A 95 -7.75 -0.21 2.20
CA ALA A 95 -8.78 0.66 1.63
C ALA A 95 -8.75 0.65 0.10
N LEU A 96 -7.57 0.45 -0.50
CA LEU A 96 -7.42 0.33 -1.94
C LEU A 96 -7.74 -1.07 -2.46
N GLY A 97 -7.77 -2.08 -1.58
CA GLY A 97 -7.99 -3.47 -1.94
C GLY A 97 -6.73 -4.33 -1.88
N VAL A 98 -5.60 -3.77 -1.48
CA VAL A 98 -4.36 -4.54 -1.29
C VAL A 98 -4.42 -5.20 0.08
N ASP A 99 -4.39 -6.52 0.11
CA ASP A 99 -4.44 -7.29 1.35
C ASP A 99 -3.63 -8.57 1.20
N TYR A 100 -3.32 -9.18 2.34
CA TYR A 100 -2.68 -10.48 2.37
C TYR A 100 -3.66 -11.54 1.89
N GLN A 101 -3.21 -12.33 0.93
CA GLN A 101 -3.97 -13.48 0.47
C GLN A 101 -3.21 -14.73 0.88
N ALA A 102 -3.78 -15.47 1.84
CA ALA A 102 -3.25 -16.78 2.17
C ALA A 102 -3.36 -17.68 0.93
N ARG A 103 -2.28 -18.30 0.54
CA ARG A 103 -2.33 -19.31 -0.51
C ARG A 103 -3.07 -20.53 0.01
N THR A 104 -4.11 -20.83 -0.67
CA THR A 104 -4.78 -22.13 -0.49
C THR A 104 -4.11 -23.17 -1.35
#